data_f986f0eec536493cfca717d0b65780cc
#
_entry.id   f986f0eec536493cfca717d0b65780cc
#
_cell.length_a   1.000
_cell.length_b   1.000
_cell.length_c   1.000
_cell.angle_alpha   90.00
_cell.angle_beta   90.00
_cell.angle_gamma   90.00
#
_symmetry.space_group_name_H-M   'P 1'
#
loop_
_entity.id
_entity.type
_entity.pdbx_description
1 polymer ?
#
loop_
_entity_poly.entity_id
_entity_poly.type
_entity_poly.pdbx_seq_one_letter_code
_entity_poly.pdbx_strand_id
1 'polypeptide(L)'
;MVIITVLFVVVFSIMVYSMIKHRKSNGATPASFTGPTGVLQWFWVLVPFGILLFIDFVLMGIPAFHAVIEMEDTRTKADMVLKVTGLQWKWQYEYPDSGIKFISTMSTPREQIEGKAAKGENYLLEVDNEVVLPVGKKVRILLTSTDVIHTWWVPQFGVKRDAIPGFLRETWVKIDQPGIYRGQCAEL
;
A
#
# COMPACT_ATOMS: atom_id res chain seq x y z
N MET A 1 -6.65 -8.72 -15.22
CA MET A 1 -7.79 -7.99 -15.82
C MET A 1 -8.70 -8.91 -16.65
N VAL A 2 -8.22 -9.67 -17.65
CA VAL A 2 -9.05 -10.51 -18.53
C VAL A 2 -9.98 -11.45 -17.77
N ILE A 3 -9.47 -12.22 -16.80
CA ILE A 3 -10.27 -13.18 -16.02
C ILE A 3 -11.43 -12.49 -15.28
N ILE A 4 -11.15 -11.35 -14.63
CA ILE A 4 -12.15 -10.58 -13.90
C ILE A 4 -13.24 -10.05 -14.86
N THR A 5 -12.84 -9.56 -16.03
CA THR A 5 -13.78 -9.09 -17.04
C THR A 5 -14.68 -10.21 -17.55
N VAL A 6 -14.11 -11.39 -17.82
CA VAL A 6 -14.89 -12.57 -18.27
C VAL A 6 -15.89 -12.99 -17.18
N LEU A 7 -15.45 -13.11 -15.93
CA LEU A 7 -16.34 -13.45 -14.81
C LEU A 7 -17.47 -12.43 -14.65
N PHE A 8 -17.15 -11.14 -14.71
CA PHE A 8 -18.14 -10.07 -14.65
C PHE A 8 -19.19 -10.21 -15.76
N VAL A 9 -18.74 -10.37 -17.02
CA VAL A 9 -19.65 -10.50 -18.18
C VAL A 9 -20.56 -11.71 -18.02
N VAL A 10 -20.03 -12.86 -17.60
CA VAL A 10 -20.80 -14.09 -17.40
C VAL A 10 -21.86 -13.89 -16.30
N VAL A 11 -21.45 -13.44 -15.12
CA VAL A 11 -22.37 -13.23 -14.00
C VAL A 11 -23.43 -12.17 -14.31
N PHE A 12 -23.03 -11.06 -14.91
CA PHE A 12 -23.93 -9.98 -15.28
C PHE A 12 -24.96 -10.46 -16.33
N SER A 13 -24.53 -11.24 -17.33
CA SER A 13 -25.43 -11.79 -18.36
C SER A 13 -26.44 -12.75 -17.75
N ILE A 14 -26.04 -13.61 -16.82
CA ILE A 14 -26.95 -14.51 -16.09
C ILE A 14 -27.97 -13.70 -15.28
N MET A 15 -27.53 -12.64 -14.59
CA MET A 15 -28.42 -11.77 -13.83
C MET A 15 -29.47 -11.09 -14.73
N VAL A 16 -29.02 -10.47 -15.83
CA VAL A 16 -29.92 -9.79 -16.77
C VAL A 16 -30.91 -10.78 -17.38
N TYR A 17 -30.43 -11.94 -17.83
CA TYR A 17 -31.30 -13.02 -18.33
C TYR A 17 -32.34 -13.43 -17.29
N SER A 18 -31.92 -13.64 -16.04
CA SER A 18 -32.83 -14.02 -14.96
C SER A 18 -33.89 -12.95 -14.66
N MET A 19 -33.49 -11.68 -14.64
CA MET A 19 -34.42 -10.55 -14.44
C MET A 19 -35.47 -10.44 -15.57
N ILE A 20 -35.06 -10.68 -16.82
CA ILE A 20 -35.98 -10.62 -17.96
C ILE A 20 -36.92 -11.83 -17.95
N LYS A 21 -36.37 -13.05 -17.80
CA LYS A 21 -37.12 -14.30 -17.87
C LYS A 21 -38.13 -14.46 -16.73
N HIS A 22 -37.73 -14.10 -15.51
CA HIS A 22 -38.53 -14.26 -14.30
C HIS A 22 -39.25 -12.98 -13.88
N ARG A 23 -39.47 -12.06 -14.79
CA ARG A 23 -40.21 -10.83 -14.57
C ARG A 23 -41.69 -11.15 -14.27
N LYS A 24 -42.28 -10.47 -13.28
CA LYS A 24 -43.70 -10.64 -12.91
C LYS A 24 -44.64 -10.47 -14.10
N SER A 25 -44.34 -9.57 -15.04
CA SER A 25 -45.10 -9.38 -16.29
C SER A 25 -45.13 -10.62 -17.19
N ASN A 26 -44.21 -11.56 -17.02
CA ASN A 26 -44.16 -12.82 -17.77
C ASN A 26 -44.86 -13.97 -17.03
N GLY A 27 -45.67 -13.67 -15.99
CA GLY A 27 -46.36 -14.66 -15.19
C GLY A 27 -45.50 -15.48 -14.24
N ALA A 28 -44.26 -15.06 -14.00
CA ALA A 28 -43.36 -15.75 -13.09
C ALA A 28 -43.88 -15.65 -11.63
N THR A 29 -43.99 -16.78 -10.97
CA THR A 29 -44.31 -16.86 -9.55
C THR A 29 -43.02 -16.92 -8.73
N PRO A 30 -42.97 -16.29 -7.53
CA PRO A 30 -41.83 -16.39 -6.65
C PRO A 30 -41.53 -17.87 -6.30
N ALA A 31 -40.27 -18.28 -6.42
CA ALA A 31 -39.86 -19.58 -5.93
C ALA A 31 -39.90 -19.64 -4.41
N SER A 32 -40.45 -20.70 -3.85
CA SER A 32 -40.34 -20.96 -2.40
C SER A 32 -39.00 -21.64 -2.14
N PHE A 33 -38.09 -20.92 -1.47
CA PHE A 33 -36.78 -21.45 -1.08
C PHE A 33 -36.78 -21.68 0.44
N THR A 34 -36.62 -22.92 0.86
CA THR A 34 -36.60 -23.31 2.27
C THR A 34 -35.19 -23.63 2.78
N GLY A 35 -34.18 -23.31 2.02
CA GLY A 35 -32.76 -23.64 2.29
C GLY A 35 -32.27 -24.90 1.56
N PRO A 36 -31.01 -25.26 1.73
CA PRO A 36 -30.42 -26.43 1.07
C PRO A 36 -30.97 -27.73 1.68
N THR A 37 -31.68 -28.51 0.88
CA THR A 37 -32.33 -29.78 1.30
C THR A 37 -31.66 -31.00 0.71
N GLY A 38 -30.88 -30.85 -0.32
CA GLY A 38 -30.21 -31.96 -1.02
C GLY A 38 -28.68 -31.83 -1.08
N VAL A 39 -28.01 -32.94 -1.34
CA VAL A 39 -26.52 -33.01 -1.45
C VAL A 39 -25.98 -31.99 -2.44
N LEU A 40 -26.62 -31.81 -3.59
CA LEU A 40 -26.20 -30.86 -4.61
C LEU A 40 -26.29 -29.41 -4.14
N GLN A 41 -27.29 -29.07 -3.32
CA GLN A 41 -27.45 -27.73 -2.75
C GLN A 41 -26.36 -27.44 -1.70
N TRP A 42 -26.01 -28.42 -0.89
CA TRP A 42 -24.89 -28.32 0.05
C TRP A 42 -23.54 -28.18 -0.69
N PHE A 43 -23.38 -28.85 -1.82
CA PHE A 43 -22.20 -28.68 -2.67
C PHE A 43 -22.02 -27.22 -3.13
N TRP A 44 -23.09 -26.57 -3.59
CA TRP A 44 -23.06 -25.17 -4.00
C TRP A 44 -22.74 -24.19 -2.86
N VAL A 45 -23.03 -24.56 -1.63
CA VAL A 45 -22.68 -23.77 -0.44
C VAL A 45 -21.23 -24.03 -0.01
N LEU A 46 -20.84 -25.31 0.08
CA LEU A 46 -19.56 -25.70 0.65
C LEU A 46 -18.37 -25.48 -0.29
N VAL A 47 -18.57 -25.57 -1.60
CA VAL A 47 -17.46 -25.39 -2.57
C VAL A 47 -16.91 -23.97 -2.57
N PRO A 48 -17.71 -22.90 -2.67
CA PRO A 48 -17.20 -21.53 -2.56
C PRO A 48 -16.52 -21.28 -1.21
N PHE A 49 -17.11 -21.78 -0.12
CA PHE A 49 -16.53 -21.67 1.21
C PHE A 49 -15.19 -22.38 1.32
N GLY A 50 -15.08 -23.60 0.79
CA GLY A 50 -13.81 -24.36 0.74
C GLY A 50 -12.75 -23.67 -0.12
N ILE A 51 -13.14 -23.06 -1.25
CA ILE A 51 -12.23 -22.27 -2.09
C ILE A 51 -11.71 -21.05 -1.33
N LEU A 52 -12.58 -20.32 -0.63
CA LEU A 52 -12.18 -19.17 0.17
C LEU A 52 -11.22 -19.57 1.29
N LEU A 53 -11.55 -20.64 2.03
CA LEU A 53 -10.64 -21.16 3.06
C LEU A 53 -9.28 -21.56 2.49
N PHE A 54 -9.25 -22.22 1.34
CA PHE A 54 -8.01 -22.60 0.69
C PHE A 54 -7.19 -21.38 0.27
N ILE A 55 -7.82 -20.39 -0.34
CA ILE A 55 -7.14 -19.14 -0.73
C ILE A 55 -6.63 -18.40 0.50
N ASP A 56 -7.47 -18.21 1.51
CA ASP A 56 -7.12 -17.39 2.67
C ASP A 56 -6.07 -18.07 3.56
N PHE A 57 -6.17 -19.38 3.77
CA PHE A 57 -5.22 -20.06 4.67
C PHE A 57 -3.99 -20.59 3.95
N VAL A 58 -4.14 -21.20 2.77
CA VAL A 58 -3.02 -21.89 2.10
C VAL A 58 -2.24 -20.96 1.19
N LEU A 59 -2.93 -20.18 0.35
CA LEU A 59 -2.26 -19.34 -0.65
C LEU A 59 -1.86 -17.97 -0.12
N MET A 60 -2.68 -17.36 0.72
CA MET A 60 -2.45 -15.98 1.19
C MET A 60 -2.12 -15.90 2.68
N GLY A 61 -2.78 -16.67 3.52
CA GLY A 61 -2.63 -16.56 4.98
C GLY A 61 -1.22 -16.82 5.46
N ILE A 62 -0.61 -17.93 5.08
CA ILE A 62 0.74 -18.29 5.51
C ILE A 62 1.79 -17.33 4.92
N PRO A 63 1.83 -17.06 3.60
CA PRO A 63 2.78 -16.11 3.02
C PRO A 63 2.56 -14.68 3.51
N ALA A 64 1.31 -14.23 3.63
CA ALA A 64 0.99 -12.89 4.13
C ALA A 64 1.41 -12.72 5.59
N PHE A 65 1.20 -13.73 6.44
CA PHE A 65 1.62 -13.70 7.84
C PHE A 65 3.15 -13.60 7.96
N HIS A 66 3.91 -14.37 7.16
CA HIS A 66 5.36 -14.26 7.12
C HIS A 66 5.82 -12.89 6.62
N ALA A 67 5.19 -12.35 5.59
CA ALA A 67 5.51 -11.03 5.06
C ALA A 67 5.27 -9.93 6.11
N VAL A 68 4.17 -9.98 6.86
CA VAL A 68 3.89 -9.02 7.95
C VAL A 68 4.95 -9.11 9.04
N ILE A 69 5.32 -10.33 9.49
CA ILE A 69 6.37 -10.52 10.50
C ILE A 69 7.70 -9.95 10.00
N GLU A 70 8.06 -10.21 8.75
CA GLU A 70 9.30 -9.73 8.16
C GLU A 70 9.30 -8.20 8.03
N MET A 71 8.21 -7.60 7.57
CA MET A 71 8.08 -6.14 7.45
C MET A 71 8.15 -5.41 8.80
N GLU A 72 7.63 -6.00 9.86
CA GLU A 72 7.66 -5.43 11.22
C GLU A 72 8.92 -5.84 12.01
N ASP A 73 9.84 -6.62 11.41
CA ASP A 73 11.09 -7.02 12.07
C ASP A 73 12.11 -5.89 12.11
N THR A 74 11.95 -5.01 13.07
CA THR A 74 12.94 -3.97 13.41
C THR A 74 14.00 -4.45 14.43
N ARG A 75 13.87 -5.68 14.95
CA ARG A 75 14.74 -6.24 15.99
C ARG A 75 16.03 -6.84 15.43
N THR A 76 15.98 -7.39 14.23
CA THR A 76 17.18 -7.93 13.56
C THR A 76 18.18 -6.81 13.33
N LYS A 77 19.47 -7.11 13.55
CA LYS A 77 20.56 -6.13 13.41
C LYS A 77 20.50 -5.44 12.04
N ALA A 78 20.38 -4.13 12.04
CA ALA A 78 20.52 -3.30 10.86
C ALA A 78 21.99 -2.96 10.61
N ASP A 79 22.34 -2.81 9.34
CA ASP A 79 23.69 -2.38 8.93
C ASP A 79 23.88 -0.86 9.11
N MET A 80 22.77 -0.10 9.11
CA MET A 80 22.76 1.35 9.20
C MET A 80 21.47 1.82 9.85
N VAL A 81 21.53 2.94 10.53
CA VAL A 81 20.36 3.64 11.08
C VAL A 81 20.20 4.99 10.39
N LEU A 82 18.99 5.30 9.97
CA LEU A 82 18.58 6.61 9.49
C LEU A 82 17.46 7.15 10.37
N LYS A 83 17.64 8.35 10.90
CA LYS A 83 16.55 9.05 11.59
C LYS A 83 15.92 10.08 10.67
N VAL A 84 14.59 10.02 10.58
CA VAL A 84 13.77 10.89 9.74
C VAL A 84 12.83 11.68 10.64
N THR A 85 12.90 13.00 10.59
CA THR A 85 12.04 13.88 11.38
C THR A 85 11.21 14.75 10.44
N GLY A 86 9.88 14.65 10.56
CA GLY A 86 8.94 15.49 9.83
C GLY A 86 8.85 16.89 10.45
N LEU A 87 8.81 17.89 9.59
CA LEU A 87 8.57 19.30 9.93
C LEU A 87 7.69 19.93 8.85
N GLN A 88 6.92 20.93 9.18
CA GLN A 88 6.14 21.72 8.21
C GLN A 88 7.09 22.65 7.40
N TRP A 89 7.33 22.44 6.18
CA TRP A 89 6.98 21.39 5.22
C TRP A 89 8.28 20.89 4.60
N LYS A 90 9.04 20.11 5.34
CA LYS A 90 10.36 19.59 5.00
C LYS A 90 10.67 18.34 5.80
N TRP A 91 11.69 17.62 5.39
CA TRP A 91 12.21 16.48 6.13
C TRP A 91 13.62 16.78 6.64
N GLN A 92 13.90 16.38 7.87
CA GLN A 92 15.25 16.36 8.41
C GLN A 92 15.73 14.92 8.45
N TYR A 93 16.87 14.67 7.86
CA TYR A 93 17.56 13.39 7.88
C TYR A 93 18.79 13.47 8.76
N GLU A 94 19.02 12.40 9.52
CA GLU A 94 20.17 12.27 10.42
C GLU A 94 20.72 10.85 10.31
N TYR A 95 22.03 10.71 10.09
CA TYR A 95 22.76 9.46 10.15
C TYR A 95 23.51 9.40 11.49
N PRO A 96 22.95 8.75 12.50
CA PRO A 96 23.52 8.80 13.87
C PRO A 96 24.95 8.30 13.94
N ASP A 97 25.30 7.28 13.13
CA ASP A 97 26.61 6.67 13.13
C ASP A 97 27.73 7.61 12.60
N SER A 98 27.40 8.52 11.72
CA SER A 98 28.34 9.49 11.14
C SER A 98 28.20 10.92 11.65
N GLY A 99 27.14 11.20 12.42
CA GLY A 99 26.80 12.53 12.90
C GLY A 99 26.31 13.51 11.83
N ILE A 100 26.10 13.03 10.59
CA ILE A 100 25.62 13.85 9.47
C ILE A 100 24.14 14.15 9.67
N LYS A 101 23.78 15.43 9.56
CA LYS A 101 22.41 15.89 9.70
C LYS A 101 22.14 17.00 8.68
N PHE A 102 21.03 16.91 7.96
CA PHE A 102 20.63 17.93 6.98
C PHE A 102 19.11 18.01 6.82
N ILE A 103 18.67 19.05 6.15
CA ILE A 103 17.27 19.30 5.81
C ILE A 103 17.10 19.06 4.31
N SER A 104 16.01 18.42 3.94
CA SER A 104 15.58 18.19 2.59
C SER A 104 14.25 18.92 2.35
N THR A 105 14.24 19.78 1.36
CA THR A 105 13.10 20.64 1.01
C THR A 105 12.72 20.40 -0.45
N MET A 106 11.44 20.53 -0.75
CA MET A 106 10.96 20.42 -2.14
C MET A 106 11.61 21.50 -3.01
N SER A 107 12.21 21.10 -4.12
CA SER A 107 12.94 21.98 -5.05
C SER A 107 12.13 22.40 -6.28
N THR A 108 10.86 22.01 -6.39
CA THR A 108 10.00 22.38 -7.51
C THR A 108 9.88 23.89 -7.63
N PRO A 109 10.19 24.48 -8.81
CA PRO A 109 10.14 25.91 -9.03
C PRO A 109 8.74 26.48 -8.75
N ARG A 110 8.70 27.62 -8.07
CA ARG A 110 7.45 28.26 -7.68
C ARG A 110 6.54 28.61 -8.89
N GLU A 111 7.15 28.94 -10.00
CA GLU A 111 6.43 29.23 -11.25
C GLU A 111 5.64 28.04 -11.78
N GLN A 112 6.15 26.82 -11.59
CA GLN A 112 5.44 25.58 -11.92
C GLN A 112 4.27 25.34 -10.95
N ILE A 113 4.46 25.64 -9.66
CA ILE A 113 3.42 25.50 -8.63
C ILE A 113 2.28 26.47 -8.87
N GLU A 114 2.60 27.71 -9.25
CA GLU A 114 1.63 28.77 -9.55
C GLU A 114 0.98 28.63 -10.95
N GLY A 115 1.37 27.63 -11.73
CA GLY A 115 0.83 27.40 -13.08
C GLY A 115 1.35 28.37 -14.15
N LYS A 116 2.41 29.12 -13.86
CA LYS A 116 3.05 30.09 -14.80
C LYS A 116 4.06 29.41 -15.74
N ALA A 117 4.55 28.23 -15.39
CA ALA A 117 5.45 27.43 -16.20
C ALA A 117 4.93 26.00 -16.35
N ALA A 118 5.35 25.30 -17.41
CA ALA A 118 5.00 23.91 -17.63
C ALA A 118 5.56 23.01 -16.50
N LYS A 119 4.76 22.06 -16.03
CA LYS A 119 5.15 21.09 -15.01
C LYS A 119 6.20 20.12 -15.58
N GLY A 120 7.30 19.95 -14.86
CA GLY A 120 8.31 18.94 -15.17
C GLY A 120 7.81 17.50 -14.92
N GLU A 121 8.54 16.52 -15.42
CA GLU A 121 8.22 15.08 -15.27
C GLU A 121 8.09 14.68 -13.81
N ASN A 122 8.95 15.19 -12.93
CA ASN A 122 8.99 14.89 -11.51
C ASN A 122 8.40 16.01 -10.65
N TYR A 123 7.34 16.65 -11.16
CA TYR A 123 6.66 17.75 -10.47
C TYR A 123 6.28 17.37 -9.03
N LEU A 124 6.70 18.18 -8.05
CA LEU A 124 6.54 18.00 -6.61
C LEU A 124 7.26 16.78 -5.99
N LEU A 125 8.14 16.11 -6.73
CA LEU A 125 8.84 14.92 -6.28
C LEU A 125 10.37 15.09 -6.18
N GLU A 126 10.87 16.28 -6.43
CA GLU A 126 12.31 16.60 -6.37
C GLU A 126 12.63 17.42 -5.12
N VAL A 127 13.81 17.17 -4.58
CA VAL A 127 14.31 17.84 -3.37
C VAL A 127 15.69 18.47 -3.60
N ASP A 128 16.05 19.41 -2.76
CA ASP A 128 17.36 20.09 -2.78
C ASP A 128 18.51 19.20 -2.25
N ASN A 129 18.22 18.39 -1.23
CA ASN A 129 19.18 17.49 -0.61
C ASN A 129 18.60 16.08 -0.52
N GLU A 130 19.12 15.17 -1.34
CA GLU A 130 18.68 13.79 -1.38
C GLU A 130 19.25 12.97 -0.21
N VAL A 131 18.44 12.06 0.33
CA VAL A 131 18.92 11.06 1.28
C VAL A 131 19.58 9.91 0.54
N VAL A 132 20.78 9.50 0.96
CA VAL A 132 21.57 8.44 0.31
C VAL A 132 21.60 7.20 1.18
N LEU A 133 21.24 6.06 0.62
CA LEU A 133 21.22 4.78 1.31
C LEU A 133 22.05 3.73 0.57
N PRO A 134 22.74 2.83 1.29
CA PRO A 134 23.55 1.79 0.69
C PRO A 134 22.71 0.68 0.07
N VAL A 135 23.11 0.19 -1.11
CA VAL A 135 22.50 -0.97 -1.77
C VAL A 135 22.88 -2.27 -1.02
N GLY A 136 21.96 -3.22 -0.95
CA GLY A 136 22.16 -4.54 -0.35
C GLY A 136 22.23 -4.57 1.18
N LYS A 137 22.08 -3.42 1.85
CA LYS A 137 22.15 -3.29 3.31
C LYS A 137 20.77 -3.09 3.93
N LYS A 138 20.55 -3.66 5.11
CA LYS A 138 19.34 -3.39 5.90
C LYS A 138 19.51 -2.06 6.61
N VAL A 139 18.71 -1.07 6.24
CA VAL A 139 18.66 0.25 6.86
C VAL A 139 17.45 0.34 7.76
N ARG A 140 17.66 0.54 9.06
CA ARG A 140 16.59 0.82 10.03
C ARG A 140 16.27 2.30 9.99
N ILE A 141 15.00 2.62 9.84
CA ILE A 141 14.50 3.98 9.75
C ILE A 141 13.73 4.30 11.01
N LEU A 142 14.16 5.33 11.73
CA LEU A 142 13.49 5.87 12.91
C LEU A 142 12.71 7.12 12.49
N LEU A 143 11.39 7.13 12.71
CA LEU A 143 10.51 8.22 12.29
C LEU A 143 9.89 8.93 13.49
N THR A 144 9.94 10.24 13.46
CA THR A 144 9.26 11.12 14.41
C THR A 144 8.89 12.44 13.75
N SER A 145 8.18 13.30 14.46
CA SER A 145 7.86 14.66 14.03
C SER A 145 8.06 15.64 15.18
N THR A 146 8.25 16.91 14.87
CA THR A 146 8.36 17.99 15.86
C THR A 146 7.10 18.86 15.98
N ASP A 147 6.18 18.76 15.03
CA ASP A 147 5.01 19.64 14.92
C ASP A 147 3.70 18.87 14.75
N VAL A 148 3.37 18.43 13.56
CA VAL A 148 2.14 17.70 13.23
C VAL A 148 2.48 16.27 12.77
N ILE A 149 1.48 15.47 12.49
CA ILE A 149 1.68 14.14 11.87
C ILE A 149 2.14 14.37 10.42
N HIS A 150 3.16 13.65 10.03
CA HIS A 150 3.62 13.51 8.65
C HIS A 150 3.65 12.04 8.29
N THR A 151 3.61 11.70 7.01
CA THR A 151 3.76 10.31 6.55
C THR A 151 4.89 10.21 5.55
N TRP A 152 5.95 9.50 5.91
CA TRP A 152 7.07 9.22 5.02
C TRP A 152 6.71 8.05 4.10
N TRP A 153 6.59 8.35 2.81
CA TRP A 153 6.16 7.37 1.82
C TRP A 153 7.10 7.35 0.63
N VAL A 154 7.69 6.19 0.38
CA VAL A 154 8.46 5.88 -0.83
C VAL A 154 7.81 4.64 -1.46
N PRO A 155 6.96 4.81 -2.49
CA PRO A 155 6.18 3.72 -3.07
C PRO A 155 7.02 2.52 -3.52
N GLN A 156 8.16 2.79 -4.14
CA GLN A 156 9.06 1.75 -4.66
C GLN A 156 9.74 0.90 -3.57
N PHE A 157 9.81 1.40 -2.34
CA PHE A 157 10.28 0.63 -1.20
C PHE A 157 9.16 -0.17 -0.51
N GLY A 158 7.91 0.03 -0.92
CA GLY A 158 6.76 -0.54 -0.23
C GLY A 158 6.53 0.03 1.18
N VAL A 159 7.16 1.16 1.49
CA VAL A 159 7.10 1.78 2.83
C VAL A 159 6.22 3.02 2.81
N LYS A 160 5.24 3.00 3.70
CA LYS A 160 4.42 4.15 4.09
C LYS A 160 4.29 4.13 5.60
N ARG A 161 4.90 5.09 6.30
CA ARG A 161 4.93 5.10 7.76
C ARG A 161 4.78 6.51 8.31
N ASP A 162 3.92 6.66 9.30
CA ASP A 162 3.65 7.95 9.93
C ASP A 162 4.79 8.36 10.86
N ALA A 163 5.14 9.63 10.80
CA ALA A 163 6.01 10.34 11.73
C ALA A 163 5.12 11.16 12.68
N ILE A 164 4.96 10.69 13.92
CA ILE A 164 4.00 11.24 14.89
C ILE A 164 4.75 12.03 15.97
N PRO A 165 4.31 13.25 16.32
CA PRO A 165 4.90 14.00 17.42
C PRO A 165 4.87 13.23 18.74
N GLY A 166 5.99 13.23 19.45
CA GLY A 166 6.12 12.53 20.73
C GLY A 166 6.29 11.00 20.65
N PHE A 167 6.23 10.41 19.45
CA PHE A 167 6.45 8.99 19.23
C PHE A 167 7.68 8.75 18.35
N LEU A 168 8.40 7.68 18.63
CA LEU A 168 9.44 7.16 17.76
C LEU A 168 8.92 5.88 17.10
N ARG A 169 8.61 5.96 15.80
CA ARG A 169 8.18 4.81 15.00
C ARG A 169 9.36 4.23 14.26
N GLU A 170 9.27 2.96 13.94
CA GLU A 170 10.35 2.25 13.28
C GLU A 170 9.86 1.51 12.05
N THR A 171 10.71 1.44 11.06
CA THR A 171 10.57 0.57 9.88
C THR A 171 11.96 0.25 9.36
N TRP A 172 12.05 -0.56 8.34
CA TRP A 172 13.32 -0.84 7.67
C TRP A 172 13.15 -0.94 6.16
N VAL A 173 14.23 -0.73 5.45
CA VAL A 173 14.31 -0.91 4.00
C VAL A 173 15.60 -1.64 3.64
N LYS A 174 15.56 -2.39 2.54
CA LYS A 174 16.72 -2.97 1.88
C LYS A 174 16.56 -2.71 0.39
N ILE A 175 17.52 -2.01 -0.18
CA ILE A 175 17.49 -1.59 -1.59
C ILE A 175 18.34 -2.58 -2.37
N ASP A 176 17.73 -3.29 -3.32
CA ASP A 176 18.45 -4.34 -4.08
C ASP A 176 19.16 -3.79 -5.31
N GLN A 177 18.71 -2.66 -5.86
CA GLN A 177 19.29 -2.07 -7.06
C GLN A 177 19.62 -0.58 -6.85
N PRO A 178 20.74 -0.08 -7.40
CA PRO A 178 21.02 1.34 -7.36
C PRO A 178 20.04 2.12 -8.23
N GLY A 179 19.67 3.33 -7.79
CA GLY A 179 18.71 4.18 -8.52
C GLY A 179 18.27 5.37 -7.71
N ILE A 180 17.45 6.21 -8.31
CA ILE A 180 16.78 7.33 -7.67
C ILE A 180 15.35 6.90 -7.36
N TYR A 181 15.00 6.91 -6.09
CA TYR A 181 13.71 6.50 -5.57
C TYR A 181 12.98 7.72 -5.02
N ARG A 182 11.84 8.05 -5.59
CA ARG A 182 11.09 9.25 -5.21
C ARG A 182 10.02 8.92 -4.19
N GLY A 183 9.88 9.80 -3.21
CA GLY A 183 8.88 9.73 -2.17
C GLY A 183 8.21 11.08 -1.95
N GLN A 184 7.16 11.06 -1.17
CA GLN A 184 6.42 12.27 -0.79
C GLN A 184 5.79 12.11 0.58
N CYS A 185 5.41 13.22 1.20
CA CYS A 185 4.53 13.18 2.37
C CYS A 185 3.14 12.72 1.92
N ALA A 186 2.54 11.78 2.64
CA ALA A 186 1.23 11.22 2.36
C ALA A 186 0.22 11.51 3.49
N GLU A 187 0.44 12.55 4.26
CA GLU A 187 -0.48 13.15 5.23
C GLU A 187 -0.90 14.54 4.74
N LEU A 188 -2.14 14.95 5.04
CA LEU A 188 -2.75 16.23 4.64
C LEU A 188 -2.41 17.35 5.61
#